data_578c6fb2d3e00481a2a3b58567acb3f0
#
_entry.id   578c6fb2d3e00481a2a3b58567acb3f0
#
_cell.length_a   1.000
_cell.length_b   1.000
_cell.length_c   1.000
_cell.angle_alpha   90.00
_cell.angle_beta   90.00
_cell.angle_gamma   90.00
#
_symmetry.space_group_name_H-M   'P 1'
#
loop_
_entity.id
_entity.type
_entity.pdbx_description
1 polymer ?
#
loop_
_entity_poly.entity_id
_entity_poly.type
_entity_poly.pdbx_seq_one_letter_code
_entity_poly.pdbx_strand_id
1 'polypeptide(L)'
;GGTGLKGQVETVYIEKFVRKDGNIREFFHDIKFDRPTEVSIHIKFKVSRKVSTQSIDIEHIKDILANKEFYIAQNITVTELYATIYSAATNYIATDLEVSKDGVVWDSVFLQAGYDEEFIIEKSNIEIEELL
;
A
#
# COMPACT_ATOMS: atom_id res chain seq x y z
N GLY A 1 -10.51 9.14 6.07
CA GLY A 1 -10.77 8.87 6.39
C GLY A 1 -11.08 8.82 6.56
N GLY A 2 -10.87 9.35 6.08
CA GLY A 2 -11.15 9.17 6.46
C GLY A 2 -11.68 9.16 6.55
N THR A 3 -11.73 9.20 6.50
CA THR A 3 -12.26 9.07 6.85
C THR A 3 -12.80 9.05 6.94
N GLY A 4 -12.68 9.37 6.63
CA GLY A 4 -13.06 9.23 7.01
C GLY A 4 -13.69 9.44 6.80
N LEU A 5 -13.61 9.47 6.44
CA LEU A 5 -13.95 9.47 6.61
C LEU A 5 -14.65 8.88 6.67
N LYS A 6 -14.57 8.79 6.48
CA LYS A 6 -14.90 8.18 6.82
C LYS A 6 -15.45 8.18 7.13
N GLY A 7 -15.42 8.92 6.16
CA GLY A 7 -15.65 8.88 6.50
C GLY A 7 -15.91 9.16 6.68
N GLN A 8 -15.81 9.41 6.37
CA GLN A 8 -15.82 9.53 6.74
C GLN A 8 -15.60 9.91 6.83
N VAL A 9 -15.31 10.38 6.24
CA VAL A 9 -14.93 10.57 6.53
C VAL A 9 -14.84 10.83 6.86
N GLU A 10 -14.56 11.27 6.57
CA GLU A 10 -14.34 11.46 7.07
C GLU A 10 -14.09 11.74 7.53
N THR A 11 -13.89 12.24 7.25
CA THR A 11 -13.43 12.48 7.81
C THR A 11 -12.77 12.65 8.02
N VAL A 12 -12.16 13.21 7.88
CA VAL A 12 -11.45 13.40 8.16
C VAL A 12 -10.74 13.73 8.14
N TYR A 13 -10.02 14.17 7.92
CA TYR A 13 -9.33 14.45 8.11
C TYR A 13 -9.19 14.94 8.48
N ILE A 14 -9.02 15.12 8.31
CA ILE A 14 -8.93 15.72 8.74
C ILE A 14 -9.18 15.99 9.58
N GLU A 15 -8.97 16.35 10.13
CA GLU A 15 -9.12 16.78 11.04
C GLU A 15 -8.58 17.31 11.60
N LYS A 16 -7.94 17.66 11.52
CA LYS A 16 -7.39 18.34 12.08
C LYS A 16 -7.24 19.59 12.01
N PHE A 17 -7.09 20.07 11.54
CA PHE A 17 -7.12 21.33 11.54
C PHE A 17 -8.18 21.92 12.11
N VAL A 18 -8.69 22.26 12.40
CA VAL A 18 -9.56 22.79 12.80
C VAL A 18 -9.86 23.49 13.31
N ARG A 19 -10.18 24.16 13.51
CA ARG A 19 -10.74 24.81 13.88
C ARG A 19 -11.05 25.42 14.59
N LYS A 20 -10.56 25.70 14.90
CA LYS A 20 -10.89 26.49 15.61
C LYS A 20 -12.23 26.76 15.72
N ASP A 21 -12.62 27.27 15.61
CA ASP A 21 -14.03 27.39 15.59
C ASP A 21 -14.59 26.48 14.57
N GLY A 22 -15.85 26.36 14.45
CA GLY A 22 -16.48 25.47 13.54
C GLY A 22 -16.34 25.88 12.08
N ASN A 23 -15.88 27.09 11.85
CA ASN A 23 -15.85 27.60 10.49
C ASN A 23 -14.91 26.81 9.59
N ILE A 24 -13.79 26.36 10.14
CA ILE A 24 -12.87 25.54 9.35
C ILE A 24 -13.54 24.26 8.94
N ARG A 25 -14.28 23.66 9.86
CA ARG A 25 -14.96 22.43 9.53
C ARG A 25 -16.04 22.65 8.50
N GLU A 26 -16.72 23.76 8.56
CA GLU A 26 -17.73 24.05 7.57
C GLU A 26 -17.14 24.26 6.20
N PHE A 27 -15.96 24.84 6.15
CA PHE A 27 -15.26 24.95 4.88
C PHE A 27 -15.07 23.57 4.27
N PHE A 28 -14.66 22.60 5.07
CA PHE A 28 -14.46 21.26 4.55
C PHE A 28 -15.76 20.58 4.18
N HIS A 29 -16.87 21.00 4.77
CA HIS A 29 -18.16 20.46 4.36
C HIS A 29 -18.47 20.73 2.91
N ASP A 30 -18.00 21.83 2.39
CA ASP A 30 -18.27 22.20 1.03
C ASP A 30 -17.41 21.45 0.04
N ILE A 31 -16.38 20.78 0.52
CA ILE A 31 -15.51 19.98 -0.32
C ILE A 31 -16.09 18.59 -0.40
N LYS A 32 -16.50 18.22 -1.59
CA LYS A 32 -17.05 16.91 -1.78
C LYS A 32 -16.05 16.06 -2.53
N PHE A 33 -15.76 14.91 -1.95
CA PHE A 33 -14.92 13.93 -2.60
C PHE A 33 -15.81 12.81 -3.06
N ASP A 34 -15.74 12.52 -4.34
CA ASP A 34 -16.31 11.29 -4.83
C ASP A 34 -15.54 10.16 -4.19
N ARG A 35 -16.07 8.96 -4.32
CA ARG A 35 -15.33 7.80 -3.88
C ARG A 35 -13.97 7.81 -4.55
N PRO A 36 -12.92 7.45 -3.81
CA PRO A 36 -11.61 7.34 -4.45
C PRO A 36 -11.62 6.26 -5.49
N THR A 37 -10.77 6.43 -6.48
CA THR A 37 -10.55 5.39 -7.48
C THR A 37 -9.57 4.40 -6.88
N GLU A 38 -10.03 3.17 -6.65
CA GLU A 38 -9.15 2.13 -6.15
C GLU A 38 -8.30 1.59 -7.27
N VAL A 39 -7.01 1.49 -7.03
CA VAL A 39 -6.06 0.96 -7.98
C VAL A 39 -5.40 -0.26 -7.37
N SER A 40 -5.70 -1.44 -7.93
CA SER A 40 -5.09 -2.68 -7.48
C SER A 40 -3.69 -2.75 -8.09
N ILE A 41 -2.69 -2.54 -7.28
CA ILE A 41 -1.31 -2.52 -7.77
C ILE A 41 -0.77 -3.94 -7.90
N HIS A 42 0.25 -4.05 -8.72
CA HIS A 42 0.95 -5.32 -8.94
C HIS A 42 2.31 -5.24 -8.29
N ILE A 43 2.72 -6.32 -7.65
CA ILE A 43 4.01 -6.41 -6.97
C ILE A 43 4.68 -7.69 -7.42
N LYS A 44 5.97 -7.63 -7.73
CA LYS A 44 6.75 -8.83 -8.02
C LYS A 44 8.12 -8.69 -7.41
N PHE A 45 8.64 -9.80 -6.93
CA PHE A 45 9.99 -9.84 -6.38
C PHE A 45 10.47 -11.28 -6.29
N LYS A 46 11.72 -11.41 -5.91
CA LYS A 46 12.38 -12.72 -5.80
C LYS A 46 12.80 -12.92 -4.36
N VAL A 47 12.77 -14.16 -3.91
CA VAL A 47 13.25 -14.53 -2.58
C VAL A 47 14.19 -15.69 -2.68
N SER A 48 15.19 -15.68 -1.81
CA SER A 48 16.16 -16.77 -1.68
C SER A 48 16.23 -17.17 -0.23
N ARG A 49 16.51 -18.45 0.02
CA ARG A 49 16.65 -18.93 1.40
C ARG A 49 17.98 -18.46 1.97
N LYS A 50 17.93 -17.93 3.18
CA LYS A 50 19.16 -17.67 3.94
C LYS A 50 19.74 -18.95 4.48
N VAL A 51 18.87 -19.87 4.90
CA VAL A 51 19.26 -21.17 5.43
C VAL A 51 18.64 -22.21 4.53
N SER A 52 19.47 -22.99 3.85
CA SER A 52 19.01 -23.87 2.77
C SER A 52 18.01 -24.92 3.24
N THR A 53 18.02 -25.24 4.53
CA THR A 53 17.12 -26.25 5.09
C THR A 53 15.80 -25.68 5.59
N GLN A 54 15.62 -24.36 5.53
CA GLN A 54 14.39 -23.70 5.99
C GLN A 54 13.58 -23.26 4.79
N SER A 55 12.33 -23.71 4.74
CA SER A 55 11.45 -23.31 3.66
C SER A 55 10.91 -21.90 3.89
N ILE A 56 10.52 -21.26 2.81
CA ILE A 56 9.96 -19.93 2.82
C ILE A 56 8.44 -20.05 2.71
N ASP A 57 7.72 -19.39 3.63
CA ASP A 57 6.26 -19.40 3.60
C ASP A 57 5.78 -18.28 2.69
N ILE A 58 5.69 -18.60 1.40
CA ILE A 58 5.31 -17.65 0.37
C ILE A 58 3.91 -17.10 0.60
N GLU A 59 2.98 -17.96 1.01
CA GLU A 59 1.60 -17.52 1.22
C GLU A 59 1.50 -16.54 2.36
N HIS A 60 2.28 -16.73 3.41
CA HIS A 60 2.27 -15.81 4.53
C HIS A 60 2.78 -14.43 4.11
N ILE A 61 3.81 -14.39 3.26
CA ILE A 61 4.32 -13.12 2.74
C ILE A 61 3.23 -12.40 1.95
N LYS A 62 2.51 -13.14 1.10
CA LYS A 62 1.43 -12.55 0.33
C LYS A 62 0.32 -12.02 1.23
N ASP A 63 -0.01 -12.76 2.29
CA ASP A 63 -1.04 -12.31 3.23
C ASP A 63 -0.66 -11.02 3.93
N ILE A 64 0.58 -10.91 4.37
CA ILE A 64 1.06 -9.71 5.06
C ILE A 64 1.01 -8.52 4.10
N LEU A 65 1.46 -8.71 2.87
CA LEU A 65 1.42 -7.63 1.88
C LEU A 65 -0.01 -7.22 1.56
N ALA A 66 -0.90 -8.18 1.39
CA ALA A 66 -2.28 -7.89 1.01
C ALA A 66 -3.04 -7.17 2.13
N ASN A 67 -2.57 -7.29 3.36
CA ASN A 67 -3.20 -6.62 4.49
C ASN A 67 -2.70 -5.19 4.69
N LYS A 68 -1.70 -4.76 3.94
CA LYS A 68 -1.18 -3.41 4.06
C LYS A 68 -2.15 -2.42 3.44
N GLU A 69 -2.44 -1.34 4.16
CA GLU A 69 -3.41 -0.35 3.73
C GLU A 69 -2.73 0.98 3.46
N PHE A 70 -3.29 1.73 2.54
CA PHE A 70 -2.78 3.02 2.14
C PHE A 70 -3.90 4.05 2.17
N TYR A 71 -3.53 5.30 2.42
CA TYR A 71 -4.48 6.40 2.38
C TYR A 71 -4.71 6.83 0.93
N ILE A 72 -5.77 7.60 0.72
CA ILE A 72 -6.01 8.23 -0.57
C ILE A 72 -4.82 9.14 -0.88
N ALA A 73 -4.35 9.09 -2.13
CA ALA A 73 -3.24 9.90 -2.61
C ALA A 73 -1.90 9.56 -1.95
N GLN A 74 -1.81 8.41 -1.30
CA GLN A 74 -0.56 7.98 -0.69
C GLN A 74 0.29 7.21 -1.69
N ASN A 75 1.53 7.68 -1.88
CA ASN A 75 2.48 6.97 -2.73
C ASN A 75 2.99 5.72 -2.02
N ILE A 76 3.42 4.76 -2.83
CA ILE A 76 4.00 3.53 -2.31
C ILE A 76 5.48 3.52 -2.66
N THR A 77 6.35 3.28 -1.68
CA THR A 77 7.77 3.13 -1.94
C THR A 77 8.15 1.66 -1.85
N VAL A 78 9.11 1.27 -2.68
CA VAL A 78 9.63 -0.10 -2.63
C VAL A 78 10.27 -0.38 -1.28
N THR A 79 10.90 0.64 -0.68
CA THR A 79 11.54 0.50 0.62
C THR A 79 10.54 0.05 1.69
N GLU A 80 9.36 0.67 1.74
CA GLU A 80 8.38 0.28 2.75
C GLU A 80 7.82 -1.12 2.49
N LEU A 81 7.76 -1.55 1.24
CA LEU A 81 7.31 -2.90 0.93
C LEU A 81 8.35 -3.92 1.37
N TYR A 82 9.64 -3.62 1.20
CA TYR A 82 10.68 -4.50 1.74
C TYR A 82 10.54 -4.64 3.26
N ALA A 83 10.28 -3.54 3.95
CA ALA A 83 10.10 -3.60 5.40
C ALA A 83 8.93 -4.50 5.76
N THR A 84 7.84 -4.40 5.01
CA THR A 84 6.67 -5.25 5.23
C THR A 84 7.00 -6.72 4.98
N ILE A 85 7.73 -7.01 3.92
CA ILE A 85 8.13 -8.38 3.58
C ILE A 85 8.97 -8.96 4.72
N TYR A 86 9.94 -8.20 5.23
CA TYR A 86 10.78 -8.70 6.31
C TYR A 86 10.09 -8.75 7.66
N SER A 87 8.93 -8.12 7.79
CA SER A 87 8.14 -8.25 9.01
C SER A 87 7.48 -9.61 9.11
N ALA A 88 7.34 -10.33 7.99
CA ALA A 88 6.73 -11.65 7.99
C ALA A 88 7.68 -12.71 8.55
N ALA A 89 8.95 -12.62 8.18
CA ALA A 89 9.99 -13.52 8.68
C ALA A 89 11.34 -12.97 8.24
N THR A 90 12.42 -13.55 8.75
CA THR A 90 13.78 -13.08 8.44
C THR A 90 14.66 -14.17 7.87
N ASN A 91 14.07 -15.31 7.47
CA ASN A 91 14.86 -16.44 6.99
C ASN A 91 15.03 -16.47 5.47
N TYR A 92 14.87 -15.32 4.82
CA TYR A 92 15.04 -15.22 3.37
C TYR A 92 15.64 -13.86 3.02
N ILE A 93 16.04 -13.76 1.74
CA ILE A 93 16.52 -12.52 1.16
C ILE A 93 15.57 -12.15 0.03
N ALA A 94 14.97 -10.96 0.09
CA ALA A 94 14.09 -10.47 -0.94
C ALA A 94 14.85 -9.49 -1.84
N THR A 95 14.71 -9.66 -3.15
CA THR A 95 15.42 -8.83 -4.13
C THR A 95 14.52 -8.51 -5.31
N ASP A 96 14.94 -7.51 -6.08
CA ASP A 96 14.32 -7.17 -7.38
C ASP A 96 12.84 -6.85 -7.26
N LEU A 97 12.46 -6.16 -6.18
CA LEU A 97 11.07 -5.78 -5.99
C LEU A 97 10.69 -4.66 -6.94
N GLU A 98 9.61 -4.88 -7.66
CA GLU A 98 9.05 -3.89 -8.56
C GLU A 98 7.56 -3.79 -8.36
N VAL A 99 7.03 -2.60 -8.61
CA VAL A 99 5.62 -2.30 -8.43
C VAL A 99 5.06 -1.70 -9.71
N SER A 100 3.76 -1.90 -9.93
CA SER A 100 3.12 -1.41 -11.13
C SER A 100 1.66 -1.12 -10.86
N LYS A 101 1.12 -0.11 -11.53
CA LYS A 101 -0.31 0.18 -11.44
C LYS A 101 -1.12 -0.74 -12.34
N ASP A 102 -0.53 -1.21 -13.44
CA ASP A 102 -1.28 -1.94 -14.47
C ASP A 102 -0.68 -3.30 -14.83
N GLY A 103 0.46 -3.65 -14.22
CA GLY A 103 1.11 -4.92 -14.53
C GLY A 103 1.95 -4.88 -15.81
N VAL A 104 2.06 -3.71 -16.43
CA VAL A 104 2.80 -3.56 -17.68
C VAL A 104 4.02 -2.67 -17.49
N VAL A 105 3.84 -1.51 -16.87
CA VAL A 105 4.93 -0.57 -16.62
C VAL A 105 5.35 -0.73 -15.18
N TRP A 106 6.61 -1.09 -14.94
CA TRP A 106 7.13 -1.42 -13.62
C TRP A 106 8.12 -0.36 -13.15
N ASP A 107 8.11 -0.11 -11.84
CA ASP A 107 9.01 0.85 -11.22
C ASP A 107 9.68 0.19 -10.02
N SER A 108 10.98 0.41 -9.88
CA SER A 108 11.75 -0.21 -8.81
C SER A 108 11.98 0.73 -7.63
N VAL A 109 11.38 1.91 -7.63
CA VAL A 109 11.57 2.90 -6.59
C VAL A 109 10.26 3.23 -5.89
N PHE A 110 9.25 3.68 -6.64
CA PHE A 110 7.97 4.03 -6.03
C PHE A 110 6.87 4.12 -7.09
N LEU A 111 5.63 4.15 -6.59
CA LEU A 111 4.45 4.47 -7.41
C LEU A 111 3.82 5.73 -6.85
N GLN A 112 3.51 6.64 -7.73
CA GLN A 112 2.87 7.89 -7.36
C GLN A 112 1.36 7.74 -7.53
N ALA A 113 0.61 8.06 -6.47
CA ALA A 113 -0.84 8.05 -6.51
C ALA A 113 -1.35 9.39 -7.03
N GLY A 114 -2.42 9.36 -7.82
CA GLY A 114 -3.15 10.56 -8.13
C GLY A 114 -3.88 11.07 -6.90
N TYR A 115 -4.37 12.30 -6.98
CA TYR A 115 -4.98 12.92 -5.80
C TYR A 115 -6.25 12.21 -5.34
N ASP A 116 -6.89 11.45 -6.22
CA ASP A 116 -8.10 10.72 -5.88
C ASP A 116 -7.90 9.21 -5.91
N GLU A 117 -6.66 8.75 -6.01
CA GLU A 117 -6.37 7.32 -6.10
C GLU A 117 -6.03 6.76 -4.75
N GLU A 118 -6.55 5.58 -4.49
CA GLU A 118 -6.21 4.81 -3.31
C GLU A 118 -5.64 3.48 -3.77
N PHE A 119 -4.38 3.23 -3.44
CA PHE A 119 -3.75 1.97 -3.81
C PHE A 119 -4.22 0.86 -2.89
N ILE A 120 -4.54 -0.28 -3.48
CA ILE A 120 -4.84 -1.48 -2.71
C ILE A 120 -3.98 -2.61 -3.24
N ILE A 121 -3.69 -3.56 -2.38
CA ILE A 121 -2.90 -4.73 -2.72
C ILE A 121 -3.80 -5.94 -2.66
N GLU A 122 -3.92 -6.64 -3.76
CA GLU A 122 -4.67 -7.88 -3.82
C GLU A 122 -3.69 -9.04 -3.94
N LYS A 123 -3.97 -10.09 -3.20
CA LYS A 123 -3.08 -11.23 -3.13
C LYS A 123 -2.81 -11.82 -4.50
N SER A 124 -3.80 -11.81 -5.37
CA SER A 124 -3.69 -12.37 -6.71
C SER A 124 -2.73 -11.58 -7.61
N ASN A 125 -2.39 -10.35 -7.24
CA ASN A 125 -1.50 -9.50 -8.02
C ASN A 125 -0.08 -9.48 -7.48
N ILE A 126 0.24 -10.38 -6.57
CA ILE A 126 1.58 -10.51 -6.00
C ILE A 126 2.25 -11.71 -6.62
N GLU A 127 3.39 -11.48 -7.27
CA GLU A 127 4.20 -12.56 -7.85
C GLU A 127 5.49 -12.67 -7.07
N ILE A 128 5.76 -13.85 -6.55
CA ILE A 128 6.98 -14.12 -5.80
C ILE A 128 7.68 -15.30 -6.47
N GLU A 129 8.91 -15.08 -6.89
CA GLU A 129 9.72 -16.13 -7.49
C GLU A 129 10.73 -16.59 -6.45
N GLU A 130 10.70 -17.87 -6.11
CA GLU A 130 11.68 -18.42 -5.18
C GLU A 130 12.88 -18.92 -5.97
N LEU A 131 14.04 -18.37 -5.64
CA LEU A 131 15.30 -18.77 -6.27
C LEU A 131 15.91 -19.91 -5.49
N LEU A 132 16.50 -20.84 -6.23
CA LEU A 132 17.14 -22.02 -5.62
C LEU A 132 18.61 -21.81 -5.39
#